data_bd24a96073243a26d10fa846104f3611
#
_entry.id   bd24a96073243a26d10fa846104f3611
#
_cell.length_a   1.000
_cell.length_b   1.000
_cell.length_c   1.000
_cell.angle_alpha   90.00
_cell.angle_beta   90.00
_cell.angle_gamma   90.00
#
_symmetry.space_group_name_H-M   'P 1'
#
loop_
_entity.id
_entity.type
_entity.pdbx_description
1 polymer ?
#
loop_
_entity_poly.entity_id
_entity_poly.type
_entity_poly.pdbx_seq_one_letter_code
_entity_poly.pdbx_strand_id
1 'polypeptide(L)'
;MSASAQTQMRNLQGNHACALAAVAAGCRFYAGYPITPSSEIAERMAGELPQVGGVFIQMEDEIASIGAVLGASIGGVKAMTATSGPGFSLKQENLGYAMGAEIPCVVIDVMRGGPSTGMPTRPSQGDVMQARWGSHGDTVVIALVPDSVAEIYSQTIRAFNLSEQLRVPVVVLIDEIIGHLVETVAVPAPESLTLIDRKWADSPVDTFKPYAINGDDVPPMPRPGAGYRTHTTGLTHGEDGFPTQDPVLVAPMMDRILGKLERHRDLVDC
;
A
#
# COMPACT_ATOMS: atom_id res chain seq x y z
N MET A 1 36.96 7.17 4.98
CA MET A 1 36.50 6.37 6.14
C MET A 1 34.99 6.40 6.09
N SER A 2 34.34 5.29 5.66
CA SER A 2 32.89 5.16 5.65
C SER A 2 32.44 5.12 7.11
N ALA A 3 31.64 6.11 7.53
CA ALA A 3 30.91 6.03 8.76
C ALA A 3 30.01 4.79 8.65
N SER A 4 30.21 3.79 9.47
CA SER A 4 29.30 2.64 9.54
C SER A 4 27.91 3.16 9.86
N ALA A 5 26.97 2.91 8.99
CA ALA A 5 25.57 3.22 9.22
C ALA A 5 25.11 2.55 10.52
N GLN A 6 24.96 3.33 11.60
CA GLN A 6 24.64 2.79 12.91
C GLN A 6 23.14 2.72 13.13
N THR A 7 22.67 1.56 13.53
CA THR A 7 21.30 1.38 14.05
C THR A 7 21.11 2.25 15.30
N GLN A 8 20.03 3.00 15.35
CA GLN A 8 19.67 3.87 16.47
C GLN A 8 18.58 3.24 17.33
N MET A 9 18.82 3.11 18.64
CA MET A 9 17.75 2.74 19.56
C MET A 9 16.86 3.96 19.83
N ARG A 10 15.56 3.85 19.57
CA ARG A 10 14.58 4.94 19.73
C ARG A 10 13.35 4.44 20.47
N ASN A 11 12.85 5.23 21.41
CA ASN A 11 11.53 4.98 22.00
C ASN A 11 10.48 5.50 21.04
N LEU A 12 9.66 4.59 20.49
CA LEU A 12 8.64 4.89 19.50
C LEU A 12 7.29 4.33 19.92
N GLN A 13 6.26 5.12 19.74
CA GLN A 13 4.89 4.62 19.70
C GLN A 13 4.65 3.89 18.37
N GLY A 14 3.82 2.84 18.36
CA GLY A 14 3.56 2.05 17.16
C GLY A 14 3.13 2.87 15.94
N ASN A 15 2.16 3.77 16.10
CA ASN A 15 1.71 4.65 15.02
C ASN A 15 2.84 5.56 14.50
N HIS A 16 3.71 6.06 15.38
CA HIS A 16 4.88 6.84 14.96
C HIS A 16 5.94 5.98 14.27
N ALA A 17 6.12 4.73 14.71
CA ALA A 17 7.01 3.78 14.05
C ALA A 17 6.56 3.49 12.61
N CYS A 18 5.25 3.31 12.40
CA CYS A 18 4.65 3.15 11.07
C CYS A 18 4.97 4.34 10.16
N ALA A 19 4.69 5.56 10.61
CA ALA A 19 4.94 6.76 9.81
C ALA A 19 6.42 6.95 9.45
N LEU A 20 7.33 6.73 10.41
CA LEU A 20 8.78 6.82 10.17
C LEU A 20 9.26 5.75 9.19
N ALA A 21 8.75 4.52 9.33
CA ALA A 21 9.05 3.42 8.43
C ALA A 21 8.58 3.68 7.00
N ALA A 22 7.38 4.27 6.84
CA ALA A 22 6.87 4.66 5.53
C ALA A 22 7.76 5.68 4.84
N VAL A 23 8.19 6.72 5.56
CA VAL A 23 9.13 7.72 5.02
C VAL A 23 10.47 7.09 4.65
N ALA A 24 10.99 6.18 5.50
CA ALA A 24 12.21 5.43 5.26
C ALA A 24 12.10 4.49 4.05
N ALA A 25 10.91 3.88 3.81
CA ALA A 25 10.61 3.07 2.63
C ALA A 25 10.51 3.86 1.31
N GLY A 26 10.59 5.19 1.39
CA GLY A 26 10.50 6.06 0.23
C GLY A 26 9.09 6.59 -0.05
N CYS A 27 8.14 6.46 0.88
CA CYS A 27 6.83 7.10 0.75
C CYS A 27 7.00 8.62 0.62
N ARG A 28 6.35 9.21 -0.40
CA ARG A 28 6.38 10.66 -0.66
C ARG A 28 5.00 11.26 -0.82
N PHE A 29 3.96 10.48 -0.68
CA PHE A 29 2.59 10.97 -0.70
C PHE A 29 1.73 10.27 0.34
N TYR A 30 1.04 11.05 1.14
CA TYR A 30 0.02 10.60 2.08
C TYR A 30 -1.26 11.41 1.88
N ALA A 31 -2.38 10.71 1.79
CA ALA A 31 -3.70 11.33 1.88
C ALA A 31 -4.55 10.53 2.87
N GLY A 32 -5.22 11.22 3.80
CA GLY A 32 -6.01 10.58 4.84
C GLY A 32 -7.11 11.47 5.40
N TYR A 33 -8.08 10.83 6.04
CA TYR A 33 -9.07 11.48 6.88
C TYR A 33 -8.81 11.10 8.35
N PRO A 34 -8.83 12.05 9.28
CA PRO A 34 -8.54 11.78 10.69
C PRO A 34 -9.54 10.81 11.30
N ILE A 35 -9.07 9.67 11.78
CA ILE A 35 -9.87 8.67 12.45
C ILE A 35 -9.08 7.96 13.54
N THR A 36 -9.64 7.89 14.76
CA THR A 36 -9.07 7.15 15.89
C THR A 36 -9.20 5.64 15.64
N PRO A 37 -8.15 4.82 15.88
CA PRO A 37 -6.88 5.13 16.53
C PRO A 37 -5.67 5.32 15.59
N SER A 38 -5.87 5.73 14.34
CA SER A 38 -4.80 5.92 13.35
C SER A 38 -4.33 7.38 13.20
N SER A 39 -4.89 8.33 13.98
CA SER A 39 -4.66 9.77 13.81
C SER A 39 -3.20 10.16 13.95
N GLU A 40 -2.45 9.53 14.87
CA GLU A 40 -1.05 9.83 15.12
C GLU A 40 -0.14 9.48 13.93
N ILE A 41 -0.56 8.53 13.08
CA ILE A 41 0.12 8.26 11.81
C ILE A 41 0.02 9.50 10.90
N ALA A 42 -1.19 10.04 10.72
CA ALA A 42 -1.42 11.23 9.91
C ALA A 42 -0.68 12.46 10.45
N GLU A 43 -0.74 12.69 11.77
CA GLU A 43 -0.04 13.79 12.44
C GLU A 43 1.48 13.70 12.22
N ARG A 44 2.04 12.49 12.36
CA ARG A 44 3.47 12.28 12.13
C ARG A 44 3.85 12.45 10.66
N MET A 45 3.05 11.93 9.73
CA MET A 45 3.28 12.09 8.29
C MET A 45 3.22 13.57 7.86
N ALA A 46 2.32 14.37 8.47
CA ALA A 46 2.23 15.81 8.21
C ALA A 46 3.54 16.55 8.56
N GLY A 47 4.25 16.09 9.59
CA GLY A 47 5.54 16.67 9.98
C GLY A 47 6.73 16.16 9.17
N GLU A 48 6.74 14.87 8.81
CA GLU A 48 7.89 14.21 8.18
C GLU A 48 7.93 14.39 6.65
N LEU A 49 6.80 14.28 5.95
CA LEU A 49 6.79 14.33 4.48
C LEU A 49 7.35 15.63 3.90
N PRO A 50 7.01 16.83 4.41
CA PRO A 50 7.59 18.05 3.87
C PRO A 50 9.13 18.10 3.97
N GLN A 51 9.70 17.45 4.99
CA GLN A 51 11.17 17.43 5.19
C GLN A 51 11.92 16.62 4.13
N VAL A 52 11.21 15.70 3.46
CA VAL A 52 11.79 14.83 2.41
C VAL A 52 11.23 15.15 1.02
N GLY A 53 10.61 16.32 0.85
CA GLY A 53 10.00 16.74 -0.42
C GLY A 53 8.72 15.96 -0.77
N GLY A 54 8.08 15.34 0.21
CA GLY A 54 6.81 14.64 0.06
C GLY A 54 5.61 15.56 0.29
N VAL A 55 4.43 15.04 -0.02
CA VAL A 55 3.15 15.74 0.08
C VAL A 55 2.24 15.04 1.08
N PHE A 56 1.68 15.81 2.01
CA PHE A 56 0.63 15.39 2.92
C PHE A 56 -0.66 16.14 2.61
N ILE A 57 -1.78 15.42 2.50
CA ILE A 57 -3.10 16.02 2.26
C ILE A 57 -4.10 15.41 3.23
N GLN A 58 -4.80 16.27 3.98
CA GLN A 58 -6.00 15.88 4.68
C GLN A 58 -7.19 16.01 3.73
N MET A 59 -7.91 14.91 3.56
CA MET A 59 -9.10 14.85 2.70
C MET A 59 -10.37 14.94 3.55
N GLU A 60 -11.52 15.15 2.89
CA GLU A 60 -12.81 15.23 3.54
C GLU A 60 -13.42 13.87 3.93
N ASP A 61 -12.93 12.77 3.33
CA ASP A 61 -13.35 11.40 3.66
C ASP A 61 -12.31 10.36 3.22
N GLU A 62 -12.59 9.10 3.53
CA GLU A 62 -11.71 7.96 3.22
C GLU A 62 -11.76 7.55 1.75
N ILE A 63 -12.87 7.81 1.04
CA ILE A 63 -13.01 7.51 -0.39
C ILE A 63 -12.10 8.42 -1.19
N ALA A 64 -12.17 9.73 -0.90
CA ALA A 64 -11.31 10.72 -1.52
C ALA A 64 -9.82 10.48 -1.20
N SER A 65 -9.50 10.10 0.05
CA SER A 65 -8.12 9.85 0.45
C SER A 65 -7.48 8.68 -0.30
N ILE A 66 -8.16 7.53 -0.41
CA ILE A 66 -7.60 6.41 -1.18
C ILE A 66 -7.54 6.74 -2.67
N GLY A 67 -8.53 7.44 -3.23
CA GLY A 67 -8.50 7.90 -4.63
C GLY A 67 -7.27 8.76 -4.93
N ALA A 68 -6.94 9.70 -4.02
CA ALA A 68 -5.74 10.52 -4.13
C ALA A 68 -4.44 9.70 -4.06
N VAL A 69 -4.38 8.69 -3.16
CA VAL A 69 -3.24 7.76 -3.04
C VAL A 69 -3.03 6.96 -4.34
N LEU A 70 -4.12 6.43 -4.92
CA LEU A 70 -4.03 5.69 -6.18
C LEU A 70 -3.57 6.60 -7.33
N GLY A 71 -4.09 7.82 -7.40
CA GLY A 71 -3.64 8.82 -8.38
C GLY A 71 -2.15 9.15 -8.24
N ALA A 72 -1.66 9.37 -7.01
CA ALA A 72 -0.25 9.61 -6.75
C ALA A 72 0.62 8.41 -7.14
N SER A 73 0.16 7.19 -6.86
CA SER A 73 0.86 5.96 -7.24
C SER A 73 0.95 5.80 -8.77
N ILE A 74 -0.15 6.04 -9.50
CA ILE A 74 -0.13 6.07 -10.98
C ILE A 74 0.85 7.15 -11.47
N GLY A 75 0.91 8.28 -10.77
CA GLY A 75 1.89 9.35 -10.98
C GLY A 75 3.34 8.99 -10.64
N GLY A 76 3.62 7.74 -10.23
CA GLY A 76 4.98 7.23 -10.03
C GLY A 76 5.53 7.40 -8.62
N VAL A 77 4.71 7.76 -7.65
CA VAL A 77 5.13 8.03 -6.27
C VAL A 77 4.71 6.89 -5.35
N LYS A 78 5.58 6.46 -4.44
CA LYS A 78 5.17 5.56 -3.35
C LYS A 78 4.20 6.31 -2.44
N ALA A 79 3.00 5.76 -2.28
CA ALA A 79 1.89 6.45 -1.63
C ALA A 79 1.17 5.57 -0.61
N MET A 80 0.64 6.17 0.44
CA MET A 80 -0.11 5.48 1.48
C MET A 80 -1.27 6.29 2.04
N THR A 81 -2.17 5.59 2.72
CA THR A 81 -3.20 6.14 3.60
C THR A 81 -3.24 5.34 4.90
N ALA A 82 -3.70 5.97 5.98
CA ALA A 82 -4.04 5.28 7.22
C ALA A 82 -5.52 5.49 7.57
N THR A 83 -6.11 4.50 8.21
CA THR A 83 -7.52 4.48 8.57
C THR A 83 -7.81 3.52 9.74
N SER A 84 -9.08 3.30 10.03
CA SER A 84 -9.57 2.35 11.04
C SER A 84 -11.00 1.95 10.73
N GLY A 85 -11.39 0.72 10.98
CA GLY A 85 -12.74 0.19 10.99
C GLY A 85 -13.70 0.74 9.93
N PRO A 86 -14.58 1.72 10.26
CA PRO A 86 -15.54 2.24 9.28
C PRO A 86 -14.88 2.96 8.10
N GLY A 87 -13.74 3.59 8.30
CA GLY A 87 -12.98 4.20 7.22
C GLY A 87 -12.34 3.14 6.30
N PHE A 88 -11.94 1.99 6.85
CA PHE A 88 -11.49 0.85 6.05
C PHE A 88 -12.64 0.30 5.18
N SER A 89 -13.86 0.29 5.70
CA SER A 89 -15.06 -0.05 4.92
C SER A 89 -15.24 0.86 3.69
N LEU A 90 -15.07 2.18 3.88
CA LEU A 90 -15.20 3.15 2.79
C LEU A 90 -14.09 3.03 1.74
N LYS A 91 -12.96 2.43 2.07
CA LYS A 91 -11.85 2.22 1.12
C LYS A 91 -11.98 0.95 0.27
N GLN A 92 -12.90 0.04 0.59
CA GLN A 92 -12.96 -1.30 -0.02
C GLN A 92 -13.20 -1.27 -1.54
N GLU A 93 -14.06 -0.38 -2.04
CA GLU A 93 -14.32 -0.27 -3.48
C GLU A 93 -13.02 0.14 -4.23
N ASN A 94 -12.34 1.17 -3.74
CA ASN A 94 -11.09 1.62 -4.34
C ASN A 94 -9.93 0.62 -4.14
N LEU A 95 -9.94 -0.21 -3.10
CA LEU A 95 -9.02 -1.34 -2.97
C LEU A 95 -9.28 -2.37 -4.08
N GLY A 96 -10.54 -2.71 -4.34
CA GLY A 96 -10.92 -3.58 -5.46
C GLY A 96 -10.46 -3.00 -6.81
N TYR A 97 -10.66 -1.69 -7.01
CA TYR A 97 -10.13 -0.99 -8.19
C TYR A 97 -8.60 -1.11 -8.29
N ALA A 98 -7.89 -0.89 -7.19
CA ALA A 98 -6.42 -0.98 -7.16
C ALA A 98 -5.91 -2.39 -7.49
N MET A 99 -6.63 -3.44 -7.07
CA MET A 99 -6.31 -4.83 -7.42
C MET A 99 -6.51 -5.08 -8.92
N GLY A 100 -7.67 -4.72 -9.46
CA GLY A 100 -7.99 -4.92 -10.89
C GLY A 100 -7.09 -4.12 -11.83
N ALA A 101 -6.74 -2.90 -11.45
CA ALA A 101 -5.88 -1.99 -12.22
C ALA A 101 -4.38 -2.15 -11.87
N GLU A 102 -4.04 -3.05 -10.96
CA GLU A 102 -2.67 -3.34 -10.51
C GLU A 102 -1.88 -2.10 -10.10
N ILE A 103 -2.48 -1.30 -9.20
CA ILE A 103 -1.90 -0.05 -8.70
C ILE A 103 -1.27 -0.30 -7.33
N PRO A 104 0.05 -0.20 -7.19
CA PRO A 104 0.73 -0.39 -5.92
C PRO A 104 0.40 0.74 -4.94
N CYS A 105 0.00 0.39 -3.73
CA CYS A 105 -0.17 1.34 -2.62
C CYS A 105 -0.16 0.61 -1.28
N VAL A 106 0.02 1.34 -0.18
CA VAL A 106 -0.04 0.80 1.17
C VAL A 106 -1.22 1.42 1.92
N VAL A 107 -2.03 0.56 2.52
CA VAL A 107 -3.14 0.98 3.40
C VAL A 107 -2.85 0.46 4.80
N ILE A 108 -2.76 1.36 5.75
CA ILE A 108 -2.64 1.02 7.16
C ILE A 108 -4.04 1.05 7.78
N ASP A 109 -4.43 -0.04 8.40
CA ASP A 109 -5.65 -0.09 9.22
C ASP A 109 -5.27 -0.36 10.67
N VAL A 110 -5.51 0.62 11.53
CA VAL A 110 -5.37 0.44 12.97
C VAL A 110 -6.71 -0.04 13.49
N MET A 111 -6.81 -1.34 13.71
CA MET A 111 -8.06 -2.07 13.95
C MET A 111 -8.75 -1.61 15.25
N ARG A 112 -10.07 -1.51 15.20
CA ARG A 112 -10.90 -1.14 16.37
C ARG A 112 -12.20 -1.90 16.41
N GLY A 113 -12.88 -1.83 17.56
CA GLY A 113 -14.19 -2.49 17.76
C GLY A 113 -15.28 -1.90 16.88
N GLY A 114 -16.00 -2.78 16.16
CA GLY A 114 -17.24 -2.49 15.44
C GLY A 114 -18.48 -2.92 16.22
N PRO A 115 -19.69 -2.94 15.59
CA PRO A 115 -20.01 -2.53 14.22
C PRO A 115 -20.11 -1.01 14.05
N SER A 116 -20.11 -0.52 12.78
CA SER A 116 -20.23 0.90 12.42
C SER A 116 -19.09 1.72 13.04
N THR A 117 -19.36 2.89 13.63
CA THR A 117 -18.35 3.68 14.35
C THR A 117 -17.78 2.97 15.57
N GLY A 118 -18.53 2.03 16.14
CA GLY A 118 -18.07 1.08 17.15
C GLY A 118 -17.41 1.70 18.37
N MET A 119 -16.25 1.17 18.72
CA MET A 119 -15.50 1.56 19.91
C MET A 119 -14.10 2.07 19.50
N PRO A 120 -13.92 3.39 19.27
CA PRO A 120 -12.70 3.95 18.69
C PRO A 120 -11.41 3.72 19.50
N THR A 121 -11.53 3.44 20.79
CA THR A 121 -10.39 3.24 21.71
C THR A 121 -10.40 1.83 22.33
N ARG A 122 -10.95 0.85 21.62
CA ARG A 122 -10.97 -0.54 22.06
C ARG A 122 -10.49 -1.46 20.95
N PRO A 123 -9.55 -2.36 21.26
CA PRO A 123 -9.00 -3.30 20.29
C PRO A 123 -10.04 -4.30 19.82
N SER A 124 -9.96 -4.67 18.57
CA SER A 124 -10.70 -5.78 17.98
C SER A 124 -10.06 -6.17 16.66
N GLN A 125 -10.11 -7.43 16.26
CA GLN A 125 -9.51 -7.96 15.04
C GLN A 125 -10.56 -8.30 13.96
N GLY A 126 -11.74 -7.66 14.01
CA GLY A 126 -12.79 -7.85 13.00
C GLY A 126 -12.36 -7.45 11.59
N ASP A 127 -11.48 -6.46 11.48
CA ASP A 127 -11.01 -5.92 10.21
C ASP A 127 -10.11 -6.91 9.43
N VAL A 128 -9.58 -7.96 10.09
CA VAL A 128 -8.87 -9.06 9.41
C VAL A 128 -9.77 -9.74 8.38
N MET A 129 -11.01 -10.05 8.75
CA MET A 129 -11.98 -10.63 7.82
C MET A 129 -12.40 -9.64 6.74
N GLN A 130 -12.49 -8.36 7.08
CA GLN A 130 -12.79 -7.31 6.11
C GLN A 130 -11.64 -7.11 5.11
N ALA A 131 -10.39 -7.17 5.55
CA ALA A 131 -9.24 -7.13 4.65
C ALA A 131 -9.31 -8.26 3.61
N ARG A 132 -9.74 -9.45 4.01
CA ARG A 132 -9.82 -10.61 3.11
C ARG A 132 -11.06 -10.58 2.21
N TRP A 133 -12.21 -10.16 2.72
CA TRP A 133 -13.51 -10.34 2.07
C TRP A 133 -14.31 -9.04 1.91
N GLY A 134 -13.70 -7.89 2.12
CA GLY A 134 -14.39 -6.60 2.11
C GLY A 134 -14.76 -6.09 0.72
N SER A 135 -13.99 -6.43 -0.29
CA SER A 135 -14.29 -6.09 -1.69
C SER A 135 -15.12 -7.20 -2.36
N HIS A 136 -15.95 -6.83 -3.33
CA HIS A 136 -16.75 -7.80 -4.08
C HIS A 136 -15.90 -8.50 -5.16
N GLY A 137 -16.36 -9.69 -5.57
CA GLY A 137 -15.74 -10.49 -6.63
C GLY A 137 -14.45 -11.19 -6.21
N ASP A 138 -13.70 -11.61 -7.20
CA ASP A 138 -12.46 -12.35 -7.02
C ASP A 138 -11.31 -11.39 -6.76
N THR A 139 -10.87 -11.31 -5.51
CA THR A 139 -9.82 -10.39 -5.07
C THR A 139 -8.68 -11.11 -4.36
N VAL A 140 -7.48 -10.56 -4.49
CA VAL A 140 -6.28 -11.00 -3.77
C VAL A 140 -5.72 -9.85 -2.96
N VAL A 141 -5.39 -10.11 -1.69
CA VAL A 141 -4.86 -9.12 -0.76
C VAL A 141 -3.64 -9.68 -0.06
N ILE A 142 -2.60 -8.88 0.03
CA ILE A 142 -1.53 -9.09 1.00
C ILE A 142 -1.90 -8.32 2.25
N ALA A 143 -2.04 -9.01 3.38
CA ALA A 143 -2.27 -8.40 4.68
C ALA A 143 -1.14 -8.80 5.64
N LEU A 144 -0.47 -7.81 6.22
CA LEU A 144 0.60 -7.98 7.19
C LEU A 144 0.08 -7.60 8.57
N VAL A 145 0.34 -8.45 9.57
CA VAL A 145 -0.17 -8.27 10.94
C VAL A 145 1.02 -8.23 11.91
N PRO A 146 1.59 -7.05 12.18
CA PRO A 146 2.69 -6.93 13.14
C PRO A 146 2.23 -7.16 14.57
N ASP A 147 3.07 -7.81 15.40
CA ASP A 147 2.79 -8.13 16.80
C ASP A 147 3.53 -7.24 17.81
N SER A 148 4.37 -6.33 17.34
CA SER A 148 5.18 -5.41 18.17
C SER A 148 5.46 -4.11 17.45
N VAL A 149 5.89 -3.08 18.19
CA VAL A 149 6.28 -1.79 17.59
C VAL A 149 7.48 -1.96 16.64
N ALA A 150 8.40 -2.86 16.99
CA ALA A 150 9.53 -3.19 16.12
C ALA A 150 9.06 -3.82 14.80
N GLU A 151 8.07 -4.71 14.84
CA GLU A 151 7.49 -5.31 13.65
C GLU A 151 6.64 -4.30 12.87
N ILE A 152 5.91 -3.38 13.49
CA ILE A 152 5.24 -2.30 12.76
C ILE A 152 6.25 -1.58 11.87
N TYR A 153 7.44 -1.26 12.38
CA TYR A 153 8.48 -0.60 11.60
C TYR A 153 8.94 -1.46 10.41
N SER A 154 9.32 -2.70 10.65
CA SER A 154 9.84 -3.59 9.60
C SER A 154 8.77 -4.01 8.59
N GLN A 155 7.57 -4.35 9.03
CA GLN A 155 6.47 -4.76 8.16
C GLN A 155 5.91 -3.61 7.32
N THR A 156 5.97 -2.37 7.81
CA THR A 156 5.62 -1.21 6.98
C THR A 156 6.59 -1.04 5.81
N ILE A 157 7.91 -1.20 6.02
CA ILE A 157 8.89 -1.18 4.91
C ILE A 157 8.62 -2.34 3.95
N ARG A 158 8.38 -3.55 4.50
CA ARG A 158 8.05 -4.73 3.70
C ARG A 158 6.78 -4.52 2.88
N ALA A 159 5.75 -3.87 3.43
CA ALA A 159 4.52 -3.57 2.72
C ALA A 159 4.79 -2.74 1.45
N PHE A 160 5.62 -1.70 1.54
CA PHE A 160 6.02 -0.93 0.37
C PHE A 160 6.80 -1.78 -0.64
N ASN A 161 7.75 -2.59 -0.19
CA ASN A 161 8.53 -3.45 -1.07
C ASN A 161 7.64 -4.45 -1.82
N LEU A 162 6.73 -5.14 -1.11
CA LEU A 162 5.79 -6.08 -1.73
C LEU A 162 4.84 -5.39 -2.70
N SER A 163 4.32 -4.23 -2.31
CA SER A 163 3.41 -3.46 -3.14
C SER A 163 4.06 -3.03 -4.46
N GLU A 164 5.27 -2.49 -4.40
CA GLU A 164 6.03 -2.07 -5.57
C GLU A 164 6.48 -3.26 -6.45
N GLN A 165 6.94 -4.33 -5.82
CA GLN A 165 7.46 -5.52 -6.52
C GLN A 165 6.36 -6.27 -7.26
N LEU A 166 5.17 -6.38 -6.66
CA LEU A 166 4.07 -7.19 -7.18
C LEU A 166 2.97 -6.36 -7.87
N ARG A 167 3.03 -5.03 -7.82
CA ARG A 167 1.98 -4.13 -8.31
C ARG A 167 0.60 -4.49 -7.72
N VAL A 168 0.52 -4.52 -6.39
CA VAL A 168 -0.70 -4.82 -5.64
C VAL A 168 -0.87 -3.85 -4.48
N PRO A 169 -2.08 -3.55 -4.03
CA PRO A 169 -2.26 -2.91 -2.73
C PRO A 169 -1.84 -3.88 -1.61
N VAL A 170 -1.19 -3.34 -0.58
CA VAL A 170 -0.83 -4.09 0.63
C VAL A 170 -1.48 -3.43 1.83
N VAL A 171 -2.14 -4.22 2.66
CA VAL A 171 -2.77 -3.78 3.91
C VAL A 171 -1.87 -4.14 5.08
N VAL A 172 -1.64 -3.21 6.00
CA VAL A 172 -1.00 -3.49 7.28
C VAL A 172 -2.07 -3.32 8.37
N LEU A 173 -2.37 -4.40 9.07
CA LEU A 173 -3.39 -4.47 10.11
C LEU A 173 -2.72 -4.35 11.48
N ILE A 174 -2.79 -3.19 12.09
CA ILE A 174 -2.18 -2.90 13.38
C ILE A 174 -3.24 -3.06 14.48
N ASP A 175 -2.96 -3.84 15.51
CA ASP A 175 -3.81 -3.85 16.71
C ASP A 175 -3.74 -2.48 17.40
N GLU A 176 -4.88 -1.98 17.88
CA GLU A 176 -5.00 -0.68 18.55
C GLU A 176 -4.03 -0.54 19.73
N ILE A 177 -3.87 -1.60 20.52
CA ILE A 177 -2.97 -1.61 21.67
C ILE A 177 -1.51 -1.43 21.20
N ILE A 178 -1.10 -2.17 20.18
CA ILE A 178 0.27 -2.12 19.66
C ILE A 178 0.53 -0.77 18.97
N GLY A 179 -0.48 -0.23 18.28
CA GLY A 179 -0.41 1.11 17.67
C GLY A 179 -0.10 2.21 18.68
N HIS A 180 -0.61 2.10 19.91
CA HIS A 180 -0.37 3.05 21.00
C HIS A 180 0.75 2.65 21.96
N LEU A 181 1.21 1.39 21.94
CA LEU A 181 2.31 0.92 22.78
C LEU A 181 3.61 1.66 22.44
N VAL A 182 4.40 1.97 23.47
CA VAL A 182 5.71 2.57 23.31
C VAL A 182 6.78 1.54 23.64
N GLU A 183 7.65 1.27 22.69
CA GLU A 183 8.77 0.33 22.84
C GLU A 183 10.09 0.98 22.42
N THR A 184 11.18 0.41 22.89
CA THR A 184 12.52 0.74 22.40
C THR A 184 12.83 -0.07 21.16
N VAL A 185 12.82 0.59 20.00
CA VAL A 185 13.00 -0.01 18.68
C VAL A 185 14.39 0.29 18.13
N ALA A 186 15.02 -0.72 17.56
CA ALA A 186 16.25 -0.59 16.78
C ALA A 186 15.90 -0.09 15.38
N VAL A 187 16.09 1.21 15.14
CA VAL A 187 15.83 1.84 13.83
C VAL A 187 17.10 1.74 12.98
N PRO A 188 17.08 0.97 11.87
CA PRO A 188 18.22 0.87 10.96
C PRO A 188 18.53 2.21 10.30
N ALA A 189 19.78 2.43 9.94
CA ALA A 189 20.15 3.56 9.13
C ALA A 189 19.50 3.44 7.73
N PRO A 190 19.02 4.53 7.11
CA PRO A 190 18.31 4.49 5.83
C PRO A 190 19.12 3.77 4.73
N GLU A 191 20.44 3.90 4.73
CA GLU A 191 21.34 3.30 3.75
C GLU A 191 21.47 1.78 3.88
N SER A 192 21.06 1.22 5.02
CA SER A 192 21.07 -0.23 5.26
C SER A 192 19.78 -0.93 4.87
N LEU A 193 18.76 -0.17 4.51
CA LEU A 193 17.46 -0.71 4.14
C LEU A 193 17.48 -1.24 2.69
N THR A 194 16.95 -2.43 2.50
CA THR A 194 16.67 -2.95 1.17
C THR A 194 15.33 -2.39 0.70
N LEU A 195 15.39 -1.44 -0.22
CA LEU A 195 14.20 -0.81 -0.81
C LEU A 195 14.00 -1.27 -2.24
N ILE A 196 12.77 -1.64 -2.57
CA ILE A 196 12.38 -2.11 -3.90
C ILE A 196 11.51 -1.03 -4.55
N ASP A 197 11.81 -0.72 -5.80
CA ASP A 197 10.97 0.12 -6.65
C ASP A 197 10.23 -0.76 -7.66
N ARG A 198 9.07 -0.26 -8.13
CA ARG A 198 8.31 -0.89 -9.20
C ARG A 198 9.13 -1.06 -10.46
N LYS A 199 8.80 -2.09 -11.22
CA LYS A 199 9.37 -2.30 -12.54
C LYS A 199 8.89 -1.20 -13.48
N TRP A 200 9.81 -0.41 -14.00
CA TRP A 200 9.51 0.65 -14.95
C TRP A 200 9.59 0.14 -16.39
N ALA A 201 8.71 0.69 -17.26
CA ALA A 201 8.76 0.41 -18.68
C ALA A 201 10.06 0.93 -19.32
N ASP A 202 10.65 0.09 -20.16
CA ASP A 202 11.86 0.35 -20.94
C ASP A 202 11.65 0.08 -22.45
N SER A 203 10.46 -0.46 -22.83
CA SER A 203 10.09 -0.69 -24.23
C SER A 203 9.79 0.61 -24.98
N PRO A 204 9.88 0.62 -26.33
CA PRO A 204 9.48 1.78 -27.12
C PRO A 204 8.02 2.19 -26.86
N VAL A 205 7.78 3.50 -26.76
CA VAL A 205 6.47 4.07 -26.41
C VAL A 205 5.34 3.64 -27.35
N ASP A 206 5.66 3.42 -28.62
CA ASP A 206 4.66 3.05 -29.66
C ASP A 206 4.19 1.60 -29.55
N THR A 207 4.94 0.74 -28.87
CA THR A 207 4.62 -0.70 -28.70
C THR A 207 4.30 -1.06 -27.26
N PHE A 208 4.36 -0.11 -26.35
CA PHE A 208 4.12 -0.35 -24.92
C PHE A 208 2.66 -0.70 -24.65
N LYS A 209 2.48 -1.77 -23.89
CA LYS A 209 1.17 -2.21 -23.35
C LYS A 209 1.29 -2.33 -21.82
N PRO A 210 0.48 -1.57 -21.06
CA PRO A 210 0.61 -1.47 -19.60
C PRO A 210 0.32 -2.77 -18.84
N TYR A 211 -0.34 -3.72 -19.48
CA TYR A 211 -0.74 -5.00 -18.89
C TYR A 211 -0.30 -6.21 -19.73
N ALA A 212 0.72 -6.05 -20.55
CA ALA A 212 1.22 -7.13 -21.39
C ALA A 212 1.70 -8.33 -20.57
N ILE A 213 1.32 -9.53 -21.02
CA ILE A 213 1.69 -10.80 -20.39
C ILE A 213 2.95 -11.32 -21.10
N ASN A 214 4.12 -10.94 -20.61
CA ASN A 214 5.43 -11.26 -21.22
C ASN A 214 6.19 -12.35 -20.45
N GLY A 215 5.48 -13.33 -19.90
CA GLY A 215 6.08 -14.40 -19.09
C GLY A 215 6.46 -13.97 -17.66
N ASP A 216 6.13 -12.74 -17.29
CA ASP A 216 6.26 -12.15 -15.96
C ASP A 216 4.87 -11.72 -15.47
N ASP A 217 4.50 -12.10 -14.26
CA ASP A 217 3.19 -11.78 -13.67
C ASP A 217 3.03 -10.30 -13.33
N VAL A 218 4.13 -9.55 -13.38
CA VAL A 218 4.18 -8.14 -12.99
C VAL A 218 4.58 -7.29 -14.20
N PRO A 219 3.61 -6.78 -14.97
CA PRO A 219 3.89 -5.92 -16.11
C PRO A 219 4.55 -4.61 -15.63
N PRO A 220 5.46 -4.02 -16.42
CA PRO A 220 6.11 -2.78 -16.06
C PRO A 220 5.14 -1.60 -16.06
N MET A 221 5.35 -0.63 -15.17
CA MET A 221 4.59 0.62 -15.14
C MET A 221 5.26 1.70 -16.00
N PRO A 222 4.47 2.53 -16.67
CA PRO A 222 5.01 3.64 -17.45
C PRO A 222 5.53 4.75 -16.53
N ARG A 223 6.66 5.33 -16.89
CA ARG A 223 7.12 6.56 -16.20
C ARG A 223 6.26 7.74 -16.63
N PRO A 224 5.68 8.50 -15.69
CA PRO A 224 4.96 9.73 -16.02
C PRO A 224 5.87 10.71 -16.78
N GLY A 225 5.33 11.34 -17.82
CA GLY A 225 6.09 12.30 -18.65
C GLY A 225 7.07 11.70 -19.66
N ALA A 226 7.25 10.37 -19.70
CA ALA A 226 8.15 9.70 -20.66
C ALA A 226 7.50 9.40 -22.03
N GLY A 227 6.34 9.95 -22.30
CA GLY A 227 5.65 9.81 -23.60
C GLY A 227 4.75 8.60 -23.74
N TYR A 228 4.69 7.72 -22.75
CA TYR A 228 3.80 6.57 -22.75
C TYR A 228 2.33 7.00 -22.69
N ARG A 229 1.51 6.39 -23.55
CA ARG A 229 0.04 6.47 -23.45
C ARG A 229 -0.48 5.25 -22.74
N THR A 230 -1.24 5.48 -21.66
CA THR A 230 -1.82 4.41 -20.85
C THR A 230 -3.28 4.72 -20.56
N HIS A 231 -4.06 3.66 -20.49
CA HIS A 231 -5.43 3.71 -19.99
C HIS A 231 -5.51 2.81 -18.76
N THR A 232 -6.17 3.29 -17.71
CA THR A 232 -6.38 2.55 -16.47
C THR A 232 -7.87 2.51 -16.19
N THR A 233 -8.41 1.34 -15.91
CA THR A 233 -9.83 1.13 -15.65
C THR A 233 -10.06 0.09 -14.56
N GLY A 234 -11.16 0.19 -13.83
CA GLY A 234 -11.65 -0.85 -12.92
C GLY A 234 -12.43 -1.97 -13.62
N LEU A 235 -12.70 -1.83 -14.93
CA LEU A 235 -13.32 -2.89 -15.71
C LEU A 235 -12.29 -3.97 -16.10
N THR A 236 -12.78 -5.17 -16.44
CA THR A 236 -11.93 -6.15 -17.11
C THR A 236 -11.39 -5.56 -18.41
N HIS A 237 -10.11 -5.75 -18.69
CA HIS A 237 -9.40 -5.06 -19.76
C HIS A 237 -8.41 -5.95 -20.50
N GLY A 238 -8.04 -5.55 -21.70
CA GLY A 238 -6.97 -6.15 -22.47
C GLY A 238 -5.59 -5.67 -22.01
N GLU A 239 -4.54 -6.16 -22.67
CA GLU A 239 -3.16 -5.75 -22.41
C GLU A 239 -2.88 -4.26 -22.60
N ASP A 240 -3.70 -3.59 -23.39
CA ASP A 240 -3.66 -2.14 -23.65
C ASP A 240 -4.35 -1.30 -22.59
N GLY A 241 -5.06 -1.94 -21.64
CA GLY A 241 -5.80 -1.32 -20.56
C GLY A 241 -7.22 -0.88 -20.96
N PHE A 242 -7.66 -1.10 -22.20
CA PHE A 242 -9.04 -0.77 -22.59
C PHE A 242 -10.03 -1.85 -22.20
N PRO A 243 -11.26 -1.48 -21.81
CA PRO A 243 -12.28 -2.43 -21.35
C PRO A 243 -12.61 -3.47 -22.41
N THR A 244 -12.73 -4.73 -21.96
CA THR A 244 -13.21 -5.84 -22.80
C THR A 244 -14.01 -6.84 -21.97
N GLN A 245 -14.95 -7.52 -22.61
CA GLN A 245 -15.69 -8.65 -22.03
C GLN A 245 -15.39 -9.95 -22.80
N ASP A 246 -14.43 -9.93 -23.72
CA ASP A 246 -14.01 -11.12 -24.48
C ASP A 246 -13.34 -12.12 -23.51
N PRO A 247 -13.93 -13.32 -23.30
CA PRO A 247 -13.40 -14.31 -22.37
C PRO A 247 -11.98 -14.78 -22.72
N VAL A 248 -11.61 -14.71 -24.00
CA VAL A 248 -10.25 -15.10 -24.45
C VAL A 248 -9.19 -14.12 -23.92
N LEU A 249 -9.55 -12.83 -23.76
CA LEU A 249 -8.67 -11.81 -23.20
C LEU A 249 -8.77 -11.70 -21.69
N VAL A 250 -9.98 -11.87 -21.16
CA VAL A 250 -10.25 -11.70 -19.71
C VAL A 250 -9.68 -12.89 -18.90
N ALA A 251 -9.79 -14.13 -19.38
CA ALA A 251 -9.35 -15.30 -18.62
C ALA A 251 -7.84 -15.25 -18.27
N PRO A 252 -6.91 -14.95 -19.20
CA PRO A 252 -5.49 -14.80 -18.86
C PRO A 252 -5.21 -13.61 -17.90
N MET A 253 -5.95 -12.53 -18.03
CA MET A 253 -5.84 -11.38 -17.11
C MET A 253 -6.21 -11.80 -15.68
N MET A 254 -7.34 -12.46 -15.50
CA MET A 254 -7.81 -12.93 -14.20
C MET A 254 -6.86 -13.97 -13.60
N ASP A 255 -6.39 -14.95 -14.41
CA ASP A 255 -5.40 -15.93 -13.95
C ASP A 255 -4.12 -15.26 -13.46
N ARG A 256 -3.65 -14.24 -14.17
CA ARG A 256 -2.48 -13.46 -13.76
C ARG A 256 -2.72 -12.73 -12.43
N ILE A 257 -3.79 -11.98 -12.31
CA ILE A 257 -4.10 -11.19 -11.11
C ILE A 257 -4.30 -12.12 -9.90
N LEU A 258 -5.15 -13.13 -10.03
CA LEU A 258 -5.49 -14.04 -8.93
C LEU A 258 -4.33 -14.99 -8.58
N GLY A 259 -3.65 -15.52 -9.60
CA GLY A 259 -2.52 -16.43 -9.42
C GLY A 259 -1.20 -15.76 -9.00
N LYS A 260 -1.09 -14.45 -9.13
CA LYS A 260 0.15 -13.70 -8.85
C LYS A 260 0.70 -14.00 -7.45
N LEU A 261 -0.12 -13.91 -6.42
CA LEU A 261 0.33 -14.09 -5.04
C LEU A 261 0.74 -15.55 -4.77
N GLU A 262 0.04 -16.51 -5.35
CA GLU A 262 0.40 -17.92 -5.17
C GLU A 262 1.73 -18.25 -5.86
N ARG A 263 1.97 -17.69 -7.05
CA ARG A 263 3.24 -17.88 -7.78
C ARG A 263 4.44 -17.18 -7.13
N HIS A 264 4.19 -16.15 -6.32
CA HIS A 264 5.20 -15.41 -5.57
C HIS A 264 5.06 -15.58 -4.05
N ARG A 265 4.53 -16.71 -3.63
CA ARG A 265 4.25 -17.01 -2.23
C ARG A 265 5.48 -16.94 -1.34
N ASP A 266 6.64 -17.32 -1.86
CA ASP A 266 7.92 -17.22 -1.20
C ASP A 266 8.32 -15.78 -0.76
N LEU A 267 7.78 -14.77 -1.44
CA LEU A 267 7.96 -13.36 -1.06
C LEU A 267 6.98 -12.91 0.02
N VAL A 268 5.80 -13.54 0.08
CA VAL A 268 4.69 -13.13 0.95
C VAL A 268 4.70 -13.88 2.28
N ASP A 269 5.02 -15.16 2.28
CA ASP A 269 5.07 -15.99 3.49
C ASP A 269 6.22 -15.55 4.41
N CYS A 270 5.99 -15.60 5.73
CA CYS A 270 6.94 -15.26 6.77
C CYS A 270 7.60 -16.52 7.33
#